data_0138b2f6042573ef0d39804d8820d72c
#
_entry.id   0138b2f6042573ef0d39804d8820d72c
#
_cell.length_a   1.000
_cell.length_b   1.000
_cell.length_c   1.000
_cell.angle_alpha   90.00
_cell.angle_beta   90.00
_cell.angle_gamma   90.00
#
_symmetry.space_group_name_H-M   'P 1'
#
loop_
_entity.id
_entity.type
_entity.pdbx_description
1 polymer ?
#
loop_
_entity_poly.entity_id
_entity_poly.type
_entity_poly.pdbx_seq_one_letter_code
_entity_poly.pdbx_strand_id
1 'polypeptide(L)'
;MALDRRTMIVEAATKSFSLFGYKATTMDQVARLANVGKGTIYTFFKNKEELFEEIISTLVKEMIAEAESVIVPELPFTENVHLTLTRLLAFRSQHQLMIKLVQEEKEMGTLAVSEKLRHVEDEIIAYLRKKIEIAISKGAIPPGNTEITSFLLLKMYIALVSDWERNHEPLSSEQIAEVMKIFLIRGLPN
;
A
#
# COMPACT_ATOMS: atom_id res chain seq x y z
N MET A 1 25.83 12.72 -11.44
CA MET A 1 25.92 11.30 -11.04
C MET A 1 25.18 10.48 -12.09
N ALA A 2 25.81 9.47 -12.69
CA ALA A 2 25.09 8.56 -13.58
C ALA A 2 24.07 7.81 -12.72
N LEU A 3 22.79 7.96 -13.02
CA LEU A 3 21.73 7.14 -12.42
C LEU A 3 22.10 5.68 -12.64
N ASP A 4 22.07 4.90 -11.57
CA ASP A 4 22.31 3.46 -11.65
C ASP A 4 21.29 2.84 -12.61
N ARG A 5 21.74 2.02 -13.55
CA ARG A 5 20.89 1.35 -14.55
C ARG A 5 19.76 0.54 -13.91
N ARG A 6 20.02 -0.03 -12.73
CA ARG A 6 19.02 -0.75 -11.97
C ARG A 6 17.87 0.18 -11.54
N THR A 7 18.19 1.35 -11.00
CA THR A 7 17.20 2.37 -10.61
C THR A 7 16.38 2.83 -11.82
N MET A 8 17.03 3.11 -12.97
CA MET A 8 16.32 3.47 -14.21
C MET A 8 15.34 2.39 -14.67
N ILE A 9 15.70 1.09 -14.54
CA ILE A 9 14.81 -0.04 -14.87
C ILE A 9 13.63 -0.09 -13.93
N VAL A 10 13.85 0.04 -12.61
CA VAL A 10 12.79 0.03 -11.60
C VAL A 10 11.81 1.19 -11.80
N GLU A 11 12.30 2.41 -12.01
CA GLU A 11 11.47 3.58 -12.28
C GLU A 11 10.63 3.42 -13.56
N ALA A 12 11.25 2.95 -14.64
CA ALA A 12 10.57 2.70 -15.91
C ALA A 12 9.48 1.61 -15.78
N ALA A 13 9.77 0.54 -15.02
CA ALA A 13 8.81 -0.53 -14.76
C ALA A 13 7.66 -0.05 -13.88
N THR A 14 7.94 0.70 -12.81
CA THR A 14 6.93 1.30 -11.93
C THR A 14 5.98 2.17 -12.74
N LYS A 15 6.52 3.03 -13.61
CA LYS A 15 5.72 3.86 -14.52
C LYS A 15 4.87 3.01 -15.49
N SER A 16 5.45 1.96 -16.08
CA SER A 16 4.73 1.10 -17.02
C SER A 16 3.61 0.33 -16.33
N PHE A 17 3.86 -0.25 -15.16
CA PHE A 17 2.84 -0.94 -14.37
C PHE A 17 1.73 0.00 -13.89
N SER A 18 2.06 1.22 -13.50
CA SER A 18 1.06 2.22 -13.08
C SER A 18 0.15 2.66 -14.23
N LEU A 19 0.67 2.76 -15.45
CA LEU A 19 -0.10 3.22 -16.61
C LEU A 19 -0.89 2.08 -17.27
N PHE A 20 -0.26 0.93 -17.46
CA PHE A 20 -0.79 -0.15 -18.30
C PHE A 20 -1.20 -1.40 -17.52
N GLY A 21 -0.81 -1.50 -16.25
CA GLY A 21 -0.97 -2.69 -15.42
C GLY A 21 0.17 -3.70 -15.62
N TYR A 22 0.19 -4.71 -14.75
CA TYR A 22 1.19 -5.77 -14.78
C TYR A 22 1.07 -6.64 -16.03
N LYS A 23 -0.14 -7.07 -16.38
CA LYS A 23 -0.40 -7.98 -17.51
C LYS A 23 0.04 -7.41 -18.85
N ALA A 24 -0.24 -6.12 -19.11
CA ALA A 24 0.07 -5.46 -20.37
C ALA A 24 1.53 -5.00 -20.48
N THR A 25 2.28 -4.94 -19.38
CA THR A 25 3.70 -4.55 -19.37
C THR A 25 4.59 -5.74 -19.73
N THR A 26 5.60 -5.50 -20.60
CA THR A 26 6.62 -6.50 -20.98
C THR A 26 8.02 -6.01 -20.63
N MET A 27 8.97 -6.95 -20.41
CA MET A 27 10.38 -6.62 -20.15
C MET A 27 10.99 -5.79 -21.28
N ASP A 28 10.61 -6.05 -22.52
CA ASP A 28 11.09 -5.30 -23.69
C ASP A 28 10.59 -3.84 -23.70
N GLN A 29 9.35 -3.61 -23.26
CA GLN A 29 8.84 -2.24 -23.09
C GLN A 29 9.59 -1.50 -21.97
N VAL A 30 9.80 -2.18 -20.84
CA VAL A 30 10.56 -1.60 -19.72
C VAL A 30 11.98 -1.25 -20.15
N ALA A 31 12.68 -2.14 -20.85
CA ALA A 31 14.04 -1.88 -21.34
C ALA A 31 14.09 -0.64 -22.24
N ARG A 32 13.12 -0.48 -23.17
CA ARG A 32 13.01 0.73 -24.02
C ARG A 32 12.75 1.99 -23.19
N LEU A 33 11.81 1.93 -22.23
CA LEU A 33 11.49 3.09 -21.37
C LEU A 33 12.68 3.48 -20.47
N ALA A 34 13.45 2.51 -19.99
CA ALA A 34 14.65 2.72 -19.19
C ALA A 34 15.87 3.15 -20.03
N ASN A 35 15.73 3.18 -21.36
CA ASN A 35 16.84 3.43 -22.29
C ASN A 35 18.03 2.47 -22.06
N VAL A 36 17.75 1.18 -21.85
CA VAL A 36 18.76 0.12 -21.73
C VAL A 36 18.57 -0.96 -22.79
N GLY A 37 19.65 -1.67 -23.13
CA GLY A 37 19.56 -2.81 -24.03
C GLY A 37 18.75 -3.97 -23.44
N LYS A 38 18.06 -4.75 -24.30
CA LYS A 38 17.31 -5.95 -23.88
C LYS A 38 18.16 -6.91 -23.03
N GLY A 39 19.41 -7.18 -23.42
CA GLY A 39 20.32 -8.00 -22.61
C GLY A 39 20.63 -7.40 -21.26
N THR A 40 20.72 -6.06 -21.16
CA THR A 40 21.04 -5.37 -19.91
C THR A 40 19.95 -5.53 -18.86
N ILE A 41 18.65 -5.46 -19.22
CA ILE A 41 17.58 -5.64 -18.22
C ILE A 41 17.63 -7.02 -17.59
N TYR A 42 17.96 -8.06 -18.37
CA TYR A 42 18.06 -9.44 -17.88
C TYR A 42 19.32 -9.72 -17.03
N THR A 43 20.30 -8.80 -17.01
CA THR A 43 21.43 -8.89 -16.04
C THR A 43 21.03 -8.44 -14.65
N PHE A 44 19.94 -7.65 -14.51
CA PHE A 44 19.44 -7.15 -13.23
C PHE A 44 18.23 -7.94 -12.73
N PHE A 45 17.35 -8.37 -13.62
CA PHE A 45 16.09 -9.05 -13.28
C PHE A 45 15.85 -10.23 -14.23
N LYS A 46 15.75 -11.44 -13.70
CA LYS A 46 15.58 -12.67 -14.50
C LYS A 46 14.29 -12.69 -15.29
N ASN A 47 13.23 -12.10 -14.74
CA ASN A 47 11.90 -12.05 -15.33
C ASN A 47 11.10 -10.85 -14.81
N LYS A 48 9.89 -10.69 -15.31
CA LYS A 48 8.97 -9.62 -14.92
C LYS A 48 8.50 -9.77 -13.47
N GLU A 49 8.35 -10.99 -13.01
CA GLU A 49 7.92 -11.33 -11.66
C GLU A 49 8.92 -10.84 -10.61
N GLU A 50 10.23 -11.04 -10.83
CA GLU A 50 11.30 -10.55 -9.93
C GLU A 50 11.34 -9.03 -9.86
N LEU A 51 11.22 -8.38 -11.02
CA LEU A 51 11.14 -6.91 -11.09
C LEU A 51 9.90 -6.36 -10.38
N PHE A 52 8.75 -7.01 -10.56
CA PHE A 52 7.50 -6.65 -9.91
C PHE A 52 7.57 -6.83 -8.39
N GLU A 53 8.12 -7.94 -7.92
CA GLU A 53 8.36 -8.23 -6.50
C GLU A 53 9.14 -7.11 -5.82
N GLU A 54 10.24 -6.69 -6.44
CA GLU A 54 11.06 -5.63 -5.88
C GLU A 54 10.32 -4.30 -5.78
N ILE A 55 9.60 -3.92 -6.84
CA ILE A 55 8.83 -2.68 -6.87
C ILE A 55 7.79 -2.66 -5.77
N ILE A 56 7.02 -3.75 -5.62
CA ILE A 56 5.98 -3.82 -4.60
C ILE A 56 6.57 -3.84 -3.19
N SER A 57 7.64 -4.61 -2.95
CA SER A 57 8.31 -4.64 -1.65
C SER A 57 8.88 -3.28 -1.26
N THR A 58 9.41 -2.52 -2.22
CA THR A 58 9.90 -1.16 -2.00
C THR A 58 8.74 -0.23 -1.65
N LEU A 59 7.65 -0.27 -2.40
CA LEU A 59 6.46 0.55 -2.17
C LEU A 59 5.84 0.31 -0.78
N VAL A 60 5.77 -0.95 -0.33
CA VAL A 60 5.25 -1.29 1.01
C VAL A 60 6.18 -0.75 2.11
N LYS A 61 7.50 -0.87 1.93
CA LYS A 61 8.48 -0.29 2.88
C LYS A 61 8.37 1.22 2.96
N GLU A 62 8.23 1.91 1.84
CA GLU A 62 8.03 3.35 1.78
C GLU A 62 6.71 3.75 2.48
N MET A 63 5.63 3.03 2.23
CA MET A 63 4.35 3.25 2.88
C MET A 63 4.45 3.10 4.41
N ILE A 64 5.14 2.07 4.90
CA ILE A 64 5.35 1.88 6.34
C ILE A 64 6.24 3.00 6.90
N ALA A 65 7.30 3.39 6.20
CA ALA A 65 8.17 4.49 6.62
C ALA A 65 7.41 5.82 6.71
N GLU A 66 6.52 6.09 5.75
CA GLU A 66 5.64 7.26 5.79
C GLU A 66 4.67 7.22 6.99
N ALA A 67 4.10 6.05 7.29
CA ALA A 67 3.26 5.85 8.47
C ALA A 67 4.03 6.14 9.78
N GLU A 68 5.27 5.66 9.88
CA GLU A 68 6.12 5.88 11.06
C GLU A 68 6.58 7.34 11.21
N SER A 69 6.80 8.03 10.10
CA SER A 69 7.37 9.40 10.07
C SER A 69 6.52 10.44 10.79
N VAL A 70 5.22 10.19 10.95
CA VAL A 70 4.27 11.13 11.55
C VAL A 70 3.88 10.75 12.99
N ILE A 71 4.40 9.66 13.53
CA ILE A 71 4.12 9.22 14.90
C ILE A 71 4.88 10.10 15.88
N VAL A 72 4.14 10.75 16.77
CA VAL A 72 4.67 11.59 17.84
C VAL A 72 4.43 10.88 19.19
N PRO A 73 5.47 10.42 19.89
CA PRO A 73 5.32 9.61 21.11
C PRO A 73 4.52 10.28 22.23
N GLU A 74 4.53 11.61 22.29
CA GLU A 74 3.87 12.42 23.32
C GLU A 74 2.37 12.61 23.07
N LEU A 75 1.91 12.36 21.84
CA LEU A 75 0.50 12.48 21.50
C LEU A 75 -0.30 11.26 21.92
N PRO A 76 -1.60 11.42 22.23
CA PRO A 76 -2.50 10.32 22.45
C PRO A 76 -2.50 9.34 21.28
N PHE A 77 -2.74 8.05 21.57
CA PHE A 77 -2.82 7.00 20.56
C PHE A 77 -3.77 7.36 19.40
N THR A 78 -4.93 7.95 19.74
CA THR A 78 -5.97 8.37 18.80
C THR A 78 -5.50 9.44 17.81
N GLU A 79 -4.70 10.39 18.28
CA GLU A 79 -4.12 11.43 17.43
C GLU A 79 -3.06 10.86 16.49
N ASN A 80 -2.20 9.97 16.99
CA ASN A 80 -1.23 9.27 16.15
C ASN A 80 -1.90 8.41 15.08
N VAL A 81 -3.01 7.73 15.40
CA VAL A 81 -3.80 7.00 14.40
C VAL A 81 -4.35 7.93 13.32
N HIS A 82 -4.88 9.10 13.71
CA HIS A 82 -5.39 10.09 12.75
C HIS A 82 -4.28 10.63 11.83
N LEU A 83 -3.13 11.02 12.39
CA LEU A 83 -1.99 11.50 11.61
C LEU A 83 -1.48 10.44 10.63
N THR A 84 -1.31 9.21 11.10
CA THR A 84 -0.87 8.08 10.28
C THR A 84 -1.84 7.81 9.13
N LEU A 85 -3.14 7.77 9.42
CA LEU A 85 -4.17 7.54 8.41
C LEU A 85 -4.18 8.63 7.34
N THR A 86 -4.15 9.91 7.76
CA THR A 86 -4.08 11.05 6.84
C THR A 86 -2.83 10.97 5.95
N ARG A 87 -1.68 10.60 6.53
CA ARG A 87 -0.44 10.45 5.78
C ARG A 87 -0.50 9.31 4.76
N LEU A 88 -1.08 8.16 5.14
CA LEU A 88 -1.26 7.02 4.24
C LEU A 88 -2.24 7.32 3.09
N LEU A 89 -3.29 8.08 3.34
CA LEU A 89 -4.22 8.50 2.29
C LEU A 89 -3.55 9.45 1.30
N ALA A 90 -2.71 10.37 1.77
CA ALA A 90 -1.90 11.23 0.91
C ALA A 90 -0.88 10.42 0.11
N PHE A 91 -0.18 9.46 0.72
CA PHE A 91 0.74 8.54 0.04
C PHE A 91 0.02 7.77 -1.08
N ARG A 92 -1.16 7.19 -0.80
CA ARG A 92 -1.96 6.47 -1.80
C ARG A 92 -2.28 7.34 -3.01
N SER A 93 -2.69 8.58 -2.82
CA SER A 93 -3.05 9.48 -3.91
C SER A 93 -1.87 9.81 -4.84
N GLN A 94 -0.65 9.78 -4.33
CA GLN A 94 0.59 10.02 -5.07
C GLN A 94 1.10 8.76 -5.78
N HIS A 95 0.72 7.55 -5.32
CA HIS A 95 1.23 6.27 -5.79
C HIS A 95 0.16 5.46 -6.53
N GLN A 96 -0.01 5.76 -7.83
CA GLN A 96 -1.06 5.17 -8.68
C GLN A 96 -0.89 3.66 -8.92
N LEU A 97 0.29 3.09 -8.67
CA LEU A 97 0.57 1.68 -8.92
C LEU A 97 -0.38 0.76 -8.16
N MET A 98 -0.57 0.96 -6.85
CA MET A 98 -1.45 0.10 -6.05
C MET A 98 -2.91 0.18 -6.51
N ILE A 99 -3.37 1.36 -6.89
CA ILE A 99 -4.71 1.56 -7.45
C ILE A 99 -4.88 0.74 -8.73
N LYS A 100 -3.90 0.83 -9.63
CA LYS A 100 -3.91 0.09 -10.90
C LYS A 100 -3.88 -1.41 -10.72
N LEU A 101 -3.08 -1.92 -9.77
CA LEU A 101 -3.00 -3.35 -9.48
C LEU A 101 -4.30 -3.90 -8.87
N VAL A 102 -4.93 -3.16 -7.96
CA VAL A 102 -6.24 -3.55 -7.40
C VAL A 102 -7.31 -3.58 -8.50
N GLN A 103 -7.29 -2.63 -9.45
CA GLN A 103 -8.19 -2.66 -10.60
C GLN A 103 -7.93 -3.87 -11.49
N GLU A 104 -6.66 -4.17 -11.83
CA GLU A 104 -6.29 -5.31 -12.67
C GLU A 104 -6.70 -6.64 -12.01
N GLU A 105 -6.51 -6.78 -10.70
CA GLU A 105 -6.94 -7.96 -9.96
C GLU A 105 -8.47 -8.15 -10.06
N LYS A 106 -9.23 -7.09 -9.84
CA LYS A 106 -10.70 -7.11 -9.89
C LYS A 106 -11.26 -7.39 -11.29
N GLU A 107 -10.64 -6.84 -12.34
CA GLU A 107 -11.11 -6.94 -13.72
C GLU A 107 -10.66 -8.23 -14.42
N MET A 108 -9.45 -8.69 -14.13
CA MET A 108 -8.77 -9.75 -14.87
C MET A 108 -8.37 -10.97 -14.04
N GLY A 109 -8.33 -10.85 -12.71
CA GLY A 109 -7.89 -11.94 -11.82
C GLY A 109 -6.46 -12.41 -12.13
N THR A 110 -5.55 -11.49 -12.46
CA THR A 110 -4.16 -11.84 -12.81
C THR A 110 -3.48 -12.49 -11.61
N LEU A 111 -3.16 -13.79 -11.69
CA LEU A 111 -2.68 -14.61 -10.57
C LEU A 111 -1.47 -13.99 -9.86
N ALA A 112 -0.46 -13.54 -10.61
CA ALA A 112 0.73 -12.90 -10.02
C ALA A 112 0.40 -11.62 -9.24
N VAL A 113 -0.63 -10.86 -9.67
CA VAL A 113 -1.11 -9.66 -8.97
C VAL A 113 -1.89 -10.06 -7.73
N SER A 114 -2.81 -11.03 -7.83
CA SER A 114 -3.62 -11.51 -6.70
C SER A 114 -2.75 -12.07 -5.57
N GLU A 115 -1.74 -12.90 -5.92
CA GLU A 115 -0.78 -13.44 -4.95
C GLU A 115 0.03 -12.33 -4.28
N LYS A 116 0.46 -11.33 -5.05
CA LYS A 116 1.25 -10.24 -4.50
C LYS A 116 0.42 -9.30 -3.61
N LEU A 117 -0.79 -8.97 -4.01
CA LEU A 117 -1.70 -8.17 -3.17
C LEU A 117 -2.01 -8.87 -1.84
N ARG A 118 -2.18 -10.19 -1.85
CA ARG A 118 -2.34 -10.97 -0.61
C ARG A 118 -1.12 -10.86 0.30
N HIS A 119 0.11 -11.00 -0.22
CA HIS A 119 1.33 -10.78 0.56
C HIS A 119 1.42 -9.38 1.15
N VAL A 120 1.06 -8.35 0.38
CA VAL A 120 0.98 -6.97 0.88
C VAL A 120 -0.03 -6.84 2.02
N GLU A 121 -1.22 -7.44 1.89
CA GLU A 121 -2.21 -7.46 2.96
C GLU A 121 -1.65 -8.11 4.24
N ASP A 122 -1.00 -9.27 4.11
CA ASP A 122 -0.39 -10.00 5.23
C ASP A 122 0.69 -9.16 5.94
N GLU A 123 1.56 -8.49 5.19
CA GLU A 123 2.58 -7.59 5.75
C GLU A 123 1.96 -6.40 6.50
N ILE A 124 0.92 -5.79 5.94
CA ILE A 124 0.22 -4.67 6.58
C ILE A 124 -0.50 -5.14 7.84
N ILE A 125 -1.17 -6.29 7.80
CA ILE A 125 -1.85 -6.87 8.98
C ILE A 125 -0.83 -7.15 10.09
N ALA A 126 0.32 -7.73 9.77
CA ALA A 126 1.39 -7.99 10.73
C ALA A 126 1.93 -6.68 11.34
N TYR A 127 2.13 -5.65 10.54
CA TYR A 127 2.51 -4.32 11.02
C TYR A 127 1.49 -3.71 11.96
N LEU A 128 0.21 -3.70 11.57
CA LEU A 128 -0.89 -3.17 12.39
C LEU A 128 -1.02 -3.94 13.71
N ARG A 129 -0.94 -5.26 13.68
CA ARG A 129 -1.00 -6.12 14.86
C ARG A 129 0.10 -5.74 15.86
N LYS A 130 1.33 -5.58 15.41
CA LYS A 130 2.43 -5.12 16.26
C LYS A 130 2.17 -3.76 16.91
N LYS A 131 1.59 -2.81 16.16
CA LYS A 131 1.23 -1.47 16.71
C LYS A 131 0.11 -1.55 17.74
N ILE A 132 -0.90 -2.39 17.52
CA ILE A 132 -1.99 -2.63 18.46
C ILE A 132 -1.45 -3.29 19.74
N GLU A 133 -0.59 -4.30 19.64
CA GLU A 133 0.04 -4.97 20.79
C GLU A 133 0.84 -3.97 21.65
N ILE A 134 1.60 -3.08 21.02
CA ILE A 134 2.31 -2.00 21.72
C ILE A 134 1.33 -1.03 22.41
N ALA A 135 0.23 -0.66 21.76
CA ALA A 135 -0.77 0.23 22.34
C ALA A 135 -1.47 -0.41 23.56
N ILE A 136 -1.78 -1.70 23.48
CA ILE A 136 -2.32 -2.49 24.62
C ILE A 136 -1.32 -2.54 25.76
N SER A 137 -0.05 -2.86 25.49
CA SER A 137 0.99 -2.95 26.52
C SER A 137 1.25 -1.64 27.25
N LYS A 138 1.02 -0.51 26.59
CA LYS A 138 1.08 0.84 27.16
C LYS A 138 -0.21 1.30 27.85
N GLY A 139 -1.27 0.49 27.82
CA GLY A 139 -2.59 0.86 28.36
C GLY A 139 -3.32 1.93 27.55
N ALA A 140 -2.89 2.22 26.32
CA ALA A 140 -3.50 3.22 25.45
C ALA A 140 -4.85 2.78 24.86
N ILE A 141 -5.05 1.45 24.73
CA ILE A 141 -6.29 0.80 24.33
C ILE A 141 -6.54 -0.45 25.19
N PRO A 142 -7.81 -0.87 25.39
CA PRO A 142 -8.12 -2.07 26.14
C PRO A 142 -7.60 -3.35 25.45
N PRO A 143 -7.32 -4.42 26.22
CA PRO A 143 -6.98 -5.73 25.65
C PRO A 143 -8.07 -6.24 24.71
N GLY A 144 -7.64 -6.92 23.62
CA GLY A 144 -8.54 -7.48 22.63
C GLY A 144 -7.82 -8.46 21.70
N ASN A 145 -8.56 -9.06 20.77
CA ASN A 145 -7.98 -9.92 19.74
C ASN A 145 -7.25 -9.07 18.69
N THR A 146 -5.93 -8.99 18.79
CA THR A 146 -5.10 -8.14 17.93
C THR A 146 -5.10 -8.57 16.46
N GLU A 147 -5.25 -9.88 16.19
CA GLU A 147 -5.34 -10.42 14.83
C GLU A 147 -6.64 -9.99 14.15
N ILE A 148 -7.78 -10.17 14.79
CA ILE A 148 -9.08 -9.74 14.24
C ILE A 148 -9.11 -8.22 14.10
N THR A 149 -8.61 -7.48 15.08
CA THR A 149 -8.60 -6.01 15.05
C THR A 149 -7.78 -5.48 13.89
N SER A 150 -6.56 -6.00 13.68
CA SER A 150 -5.71 -5.57 12.56
C SER A 150 -6.32 -5.91 11.19
N PHE A 151 -6.92 -7.09 11.06
CA PHE A 151 -7.65 -7.48 9.86
C PHE A 151 -8.82 -6.53 9.56
N LEU A 152 -9.67 -6.26 10.55
CA LEU A 152 -10.82 -5.35 10.40
C LEU A 152 -10.38 -3.92 10.03
N LEU A 153 -9.31 -3.42 10.64
CA LEU A 153 -8.76 -2.10 10.31
C LEU A 153 -8.36 -2.00 8.84
N LEU A 154 -7.62 -2.97 8.34
CA LEU A 154 -7.21 -3.00 6.94
C LEU A 154 -8.41 -3.15 6.01
N LYS A 155 -9.35 -4.05 6.31
CA LYS A 155 -10.54 -4.26 5.46
C LYS A 155 -11.47 -3.05 5.45
N MET A 156 -11.63 -2.36 6.58
CA MET A 156 -12.39 -1.09 6.63
C MET A 156 -11.73 -0.01 5.76
N TYR A 157 -10.39 0.14 5.84
CA TYR A 157 -9.65 1.05 4.98
C TYR A 157 -9.87 0.71 3.49
N ILE A 158 -9.68 -0.55 3.09
CA ILE A 158 -9.86 -0.99 1.69
C ILE A 158 -11.30 -0.74 1.23
N ALA A 159 -12.29 -1.05 2.06
CA ALA A 159 -13.70 -0.81 1.74
C ALA A 159 -13.99 0.66 1.45
N LEU A 160 -13.45 1.58 2.26
CA LEU A 160 -13.66 3.03 2.07
C LEU A 160 -12.91 3.61 0.87
N VAL A 161 -11.68 3.14 0.60
CA VAL A 161 -10.83 3.70 -0.47
C VAL A 161 -11.02 3.03 -1.82
N SER A 162 -11.70 1.89 -1.89
CA SER A 162 -11.76 1.10 -3.12
C SER A 162 -13.13 0.50 -3.42
N ASP A 163 -13.83 -0.04 -2.41
CA ASP A 163 -15.11 -0.70 -2.68
C ASP A 163 -16.27 0.30 -2.72
N TRP A 164 -16.20 1.37 -1.94
CA TRP A 164 -17.17 2.46 -1.93
C TRP A 164 -17.32 3.11 -3.31
N GLU A 165 -16.20 3.38 -3.98
CA GLU A 165 -16.16 4.05 -5.29
C GLU A 165 -16.88 3.28 -6.42
N ARG A 166 -17.22 2.00 -6.20
CA ARG A 166 -17.95 1.21 -7.23
C ARG A 166 -19.35 1.73 -7.52
N ASN A 167 -20.01 2.28 -6.50
CA ASN A 167 -21.43 2.66 -6.59
C ASN A 167 -21.70 4.08 -6.05
N HIS A 168 -20.65 4.79 -5.65
CA HIS A 168 -20.74 6.11 -5.02
C HIS A 168 -19.61 7.01 -5.51
N GLU A 169 -19.78 8.31 -5.33
CA GLU A 169 -18.70 9.27 -5.51
C GLU A 169 -17.53 8.95 -4.55
N PRO A 170 -16.28 9.11 -5.00
CA PRO A 170 -15.11 8.87 -4.16
C PRO A 170 -15.15 9.71 -2.88
N LEU A 171 -14.82 9.09 -1.75
CA LEU A 171 -14.66 9.81 -0.49
C LEU A 171 -13.36 10.62 -0.47
N SER A 172 -13.41 11.82 0.09
CA SER A 172 -12.19 12.59 0.35
C SER A 172 -11.35 11.93 1.45
N SER A 173 -10.07 12.27 1.50
CA SER A 173 -9.17 11.77 2.55
C SER A 173 -9.67 12.15 3.96
N GLU A 174 -10.24 13.34 4.11
CA GLU A 174 -10.82 13.81 5.36
C GLU A 174 -12.04 12.99 5.77
N GLN A 175 -12.94 12.68 4.83
CA GLN A 175 -14.12 11.85 5.09
C GLN A 175 -13.71 10.43 5.52
N ILE A 176 -12.73 9.82 4.84
CA ILE A 176 -12.22 8.49 5.21
C ILE A 176 -11.61 8.53 6.61
N ALA A 177 -10.75 9.51 6.90
CA ALA A 177 -10.10 9.65 8.19
C ALA A 177 -11.12 9.87 9.32
N GLU A 178 -12.15 10.66 9.11
CA GLU A 178 -13.19 10.93 10.12
C GLU A 178 -14.05 9.67 10.38
N VAL A 179 -14.50 8.98 9.34
CA VAL A 179 -15.25 7.72 9.48
C VAL A 179 -14.43 6.70 10.25
N MET A 180 -13.19 6.46 9.87
CA MET A 180 -12.32 5.52 10.59
C MET A 180 -12.09 5.93 12.03
N LYS A 181 -11.87 7.24 12.31
CA LYS A 181 -11.73 7.77 13.66
C LYS A 181 -12.96 7.47 14.53
N ILE A 182 -14.16 7.70 14.03
CA ILE A 182 -15.40 7.42 14.75
C ILE A 182 -15.47 5.94 15.14
N PHE A 183 -15.28 5.02 14.20
CA PHE A 183 -15.38 3.59 14.44
C PHE A 183 -14.27 3.04 15.34
N LEU A 184 -13.04 3.56 15.20
CA LEU A 184 -11.89 3.09 15.97
C LEU A 184 -11.87 3.60 17.41
N ILE A 185 -12.37 4.81 17.65
CA ILE A 185 -12.20 5.50 18.93
C ILE A 185 -13.49 5.48 19.77
N ARG A 186 -14.64 5.67 19.12
CA ARG A 186 -15.93 5.81 19.80
C ARG A 186 -16.80 4.56 19.73
N GLY A 187 -16.50 3.62 18.86
CA GLY A 187 -17.44 2.56 18.48
C GLY A 187 -18.62 3.15 17.69
N LEU A 188 -19.66 2.34 17.48
CA LEU A 188 -20.90 2.83 16.89
C LEU A 188 -21.56 3.82 17.87
N PRO A 189 -22.00 4.99 17.41
CA PRO A 189 -22.79 5.88 18.24
C PRO A 189 -24.08 5.16 18.66
N ASN A 190 -24.37 5.23 19.97
CA ASN A 190 -25.65 4.75 20.50
C ASN A 190 -26.79 5.62 19.97
#